data_cc266176b42d4e38330332627622c42f
#
_entry.id   cc266176b42d4e38330332627622c42f
#
_cell.length_a   1.000
_cell.length_b   1.000
_cell.length_c   1.000
_cell.angle_alpha   90.00
_cell.angle_beta   90.00
_cell.angle_gamma   90.00
#
_symmetry.space_group_name_H-M   'P 1'
#
loop_
_entity.id
_entity.type
_entity.pdbx_description
1 polymer ?
#
loop_
_entity_poly.entity_id
_entity_poly.type
_entity_poly.pdbx_seq_one_letter_code
_entity_poly.pdbx_strand_id
1 'polypeptide(L)'
;YGNATAFYQGVEIKESFEHDWEPLEAEPSLTPIKLIIILDLYFQLTPITMVPETPEIIDLAKLIKTTPDTIVEAMNVYQICDPYLNRNDVVISKLIDACSEIWQRYGNGNPDKLYKLANDLKEYFK
;
A
#
# COMPACT_ATOMS: atom_id res chain seq x y z
N TYR A 1 20.99 8.34 -1.52
CA TYR A 1 20.19 8.74 -0.40
C TYR A 1 20.68 8.10 0.89
N GLY A 2 21.69 8.76 1.49
CA GLY A 2 22.34 8.22 2.66
C GLY A 2 21.44 8.07 3.88
N ASN A 3 20.28 8.69 3.85
CA ASN A 3 19.36 8.71 4.98
C ASN A 3 18.21 7.73 4.85
N ALA A 4 18.27 6.79 3.90
CA ALA A 4 17.19 5.83 3.72
C ALA A 4 16.86 5.07 5.00
N THR A 5 17.86 4.74 5.80
CA THR A 5 17.66 4.06 7.09
C THR A 5 16.89 4.95 8.07
N ALA A 6 17.20 6.25 8.10
CA ALA A 6 16.52 7.20 8.99
C ALA A 6 15.04 7.34 8.68
N PHE A 7 14.65 7.16 7.41
CA PHE A 7 13.24 7.18 7.03
C PHE A 7 12.41 6.10 7.71
N TYR A 8 13.05 5.03 8.15
CA TYR A 8 12.32 3.92 8.73
C TYR A 8 12.28 3.98 10.26
N GLN A 9 12.51 5.16 10.82
CA GLN A 9 12.52 5.35 12.27
C GLN A 9 11.52 6.42 12.69
N GLY A 10 10.62 6.03 13.55
CA GLY A 10 9.66 6.80 14.32
C GLY A 10 9.32 8.21 13.85
N VAL A 11 9.87 9.19 14.55
CA VAL A 11 9.54 10.60 14.31
C VAL A 11 9.93 11.06 12.91
N GLU A 12 11.06 10.58 12.40
CA GLU A 12 11.52 10.96 11.08
C GLU A 12 10.61 10.44 9.98
N ILE A 13 10.09 9.22 10.13
CA ILE A 13 9.11 8.67 9.19
C ILE A 13 7.89 9.59 9.11
N LYS A 14 7.37 10.00 10.27
CA LYS A 14 6.18 10.86 10.33
C LYS A 14 6.42 12.20 9.65
N GLU A 15 7.57 12.83 9.89
CA GLU A 15 7.91 14.11 9.27
C GLU A 15 8.10 13.97 7.76
N SER A 16 8.80 12.93 7.32
CA SER A 16 9.10 12.70 5.91
C SER A 16 7.86 12.41 5.09
N PHE A 17 6.85 11.83 5.70
CA PHE A 17 5.60 11.46 5.02
C PHE A 17 4.43 12.35 5.44
N GLU A 18 4.69 13.60 5.80
CA GLU A 18 3.66 14.51 6.29
C GLU A 18 2.46 14.59 5.36
N HIS A 19 2.70 14.78 4.06
CA HIS A 19 1.64 14.86 3.06
C HIS A 19 0.98 13.52 2.78
N ASP A 20 1.67 12.42 3.09
CA ASP A 20 1.16 11.07 2.85
C ASP A 20 0.16 10.62 3.92
N TRP A 21 -0.03 11.42 4.98
CA TRP A 21 -1.04 11.15 6.01
C TRP A 21 -2.40 11.78 5.69
N GLU A 22 -2.51 12.55 4.61
CA GLU A 22 -3.76 13.19 4.22
C GLU A 22 -4.66 12.21 3.48
N PRO A 23 -5.98 12.23 3.75
CA PRO A 23 -6.92 11.36 3.03
C PRO A 23 -6.91 11.64 1.53
N LEU A 24 -7.06 10.58 0.73
CA LEU A 24 -7.17 10.71 -0.71
C LEU A 24 -8.53 11.32 -1.08
N GLU A 25 -8.56 12.19 -2.08
CA GLU A 25 -9.82 12.75 -2.57
C GLU A 25 -10.74 11.66 -3.10
N ALA A 26 -10.17 10.70 -3.82
CA ALA A 26 -10.94 9.62 -4.43
C ALA A 26 -11.49 8.63 -3.39
N GLU A 27 -10.77 8.42 -2.28
CA GLU A 27 -11.17 7.48 -1.24
C GLU A 27 -10.68 7.96 0.12
N PRO A 28 -11.51 8.73 0.86
CA PRO A 28 -11.08 9.32 2.14
C PRO A 28 -10.72 8.30 3.24
N SER A 29 -11.13 7.04 3.11
CA SER A 29 -10.71 6.01 4.07
C SER A 29 -9.26 5.57 3.87
N LEU A 30 -8.62 6.00 2.79
CA LEU A 30 -7.24 5.68 2.48
C LEU A 30 -6.36 6.94 2.52
N THR A 31 -5.08 6.72 2.79
CA THR A 31 -4.03 7.72 2.67
C THR A 31 -2.88 7.07 1.89
N PRO A 32 -1.94 7.85 1.34
CA PRO A 32 -0.75 7.24 0.72
C PRO A 32 -0.01 6.28 1.66
N ILE A 33 0.04 6.58 2.96
CA ILE A 33 0.65 5.70 3.96
C ILE A 33 -0.05 4.33 3.98
N LYS A 34 -1.38 4.32 3.96
CA LYS A 34 -2.14 3.08 3.94
C LYS A 34 -1.88 2.29 2.67
N LEU A 35 -1.73 2.98 1.53
CA LEU A 35 -1.41 2.33 0.26
C LEU A 35 -0.03 1.68 0.29
N ILE A 36 0.94 2.27 0.99
CA ILE A 36 2.27 1.65 1.18
C ILE A 36 2.13 0.34 1.95
N ILE A 37 1.34 0.34 3.02
CA ILE A 37 1.09 -0.85 3.82
C ILE A 37 0.38 -1.93 2.99
N ILE A 38 -0.59 -1.52 2.18
CA ILE A 38 -1.30 -2.44 1.28
C ILE A 38 -0.34 -3.04 0.25
N LEU A 39 0.57 -2.23 -0.29
CA LEU A 39 1.56 -2.71 -1.26
C LEU A 39 2.45 -3.81 -0.67
N ASP A 40 2.86 -3.66 0.60
CA ASP A 40 3.63 -4.70 1.27
C ASP A 40 2.84 -6.01 1.35
N LEU A 41 1.56 -5.94 1.74
CA LEU A 41 0.72 -7.14 1.76
C LEU A 41 0.52 -7.71 0.36
N TYR A 42 0.43 -6.86 -0.66
CA TYR A 42 0.32 -7.30 -2.04
C TYR A 42 1.47 -8.25 -2.41
N PHE A 43 2.70 -7.94 -2.01
CA PHE A 43 3.84 -8.78 -2.31
C PHE A 43 3.87 -10.08 -1.50
N GLN A 44 3.07 -10.19 -0.45
CA GLN A 44 2.98 -11.38 0.39
C GLN A 44 1.87 -12.32 -0.05
N LEU A 45 0.94 -11.87 -0.88
CA LEU A 45 -0.19 -12.66 -1.35
C LEU A 45 -0.04 -13.01 -2.82
N THR A 46 -0.86 -13.96 -3.28
CA THR A 46 -0.99 -14.28 -4.71
C THR A 46 -2.26 -13.63 -5.25
N PRO A 47 -2.39 -13.46 -6.59
CA PRO A 47 -3.63 -12.89 -7.14
C PRO A 47 -4.90 -13.66 -6.73
N ILE A 48 -4.79 -14.98 -6.56
CA ILE A 48 -5.93 -15.81 -6.15
C ILE A 48 -6.42 -15.44 -4.75
N THR A 49 -5.52 -15.03 -3.85
CA THR A 49 -5.85 -14.69 -2.47
C THR A 49 -6.17 -13.21 -2.27
N MET A 50 -6.14 -12.40 -3.32
CA MET A 50 -6.51 -10.98 -3.24
C MET A 50 -8.02 -10.79 -3.36
N VAL A 51 -8.74 -11.31 -2.36
CA VAL A 51 -10.21 -11.28 -2.29
C VAL A 51 -10.63 -10.79 -0.91
N PRO A 52 -11.86 -10.23 -0.76
CA PRO A 52 -12.28 -9.65 0.51
C PRO A 52 -12.38 -10.63 1.67
N GLU A 53 -12.46 -11.92 1.40
CA GLU A 53 -12.59 -12.97 2.40
C GLU A 53 -11.27 -13.40 3.01
N THR A 54 -10.15 -12.98 2.42
CA THR A 54 -8.82 -13.40 2.91
C THR A 54 -8.55 -12.81 4.30
N PRO A 55 -8.18 -13.65 5.29
CA PRO A 55 -7.99 -13.18 6.68
C PRO A 55 -6.99 -12.04 6.80
N GLU A 56 -5.88 -12.08 6.08
CA GLU A 56 -4.87 -11.03 6.13
C GLU A 56 -5.43 -9.69 5.65
N ILE A 57 -6.29 -9.72 4.65
CA ILE A 57 -6.94 -8.51 4.12
C ILE A 57 -7.96 -7.98 5.13
N ILE A 58 -8.74 -8.88 5.75
CA ILE A 58 -9.72 -8.50 6.77
C ILE A 58 -9.02 -7.84 7.96
N ASP A 59 -7.93 -8.44 8.43
CA ASP A 59 -7.19 -7.93 9.57
C ASP A 59 -6.55 -6.57 9.26
N LEU A 60 -5.99 -6.43 8.07
CA LEU A 60 -5.40 -5.16 7.65
C LEU A 60 -6.47 -4.07 7.55
N ALA A 61 -7.63 -4.40 7.00
CA ALA A 61 -8.73 -3.44 6.90
C ALA A 61 -9.13 -2.89 8.27
N LYS A 62 -9.18 -3.75 9.28
CA LYS A 62 -9.47 -3.33 10.65
C LYS A 62 -8.37 -2.43 11.21
N LEU A 63 -7.13 -2.77 10.96
CA LEU A 63 -5.98 -2.02 11.48
C LEU A 63 -5.94 -0.60 10.92
N ILE A 64 -6.07 -0.45 9.60
CA ILE A 64 -5.96 0.84 8.93
C ILE A 64 -7.31 1.54 8.72
N LYS A 65 -8.38 0.98 9.29
CA LYS A 65 -9.72 1.59 9.32
C LYS A 65 -10.31 1.82 7.94
N THR A 66 -10.24 0.78 7.10
CA THR A 66 -10.90 0.77 5.81
C THR A 66 -11.68 -0.54 5.66
N THR A 67 -12.11 -0.88 4.45
CA THR A 67 -12.86 -2.10 4.19
C THR A 67 -12.02 -3.09 3.38
N PRO A 68 -12.29 -4.42 3.50
CA PRO A 68 -11.61 -5.40 2.66
C PRO A 68 -11.79 -5.13 1.16
N ASP A 69 -12.97 -4.68 0.74
CA ASP A 69 -13.23 -4.35 -0.67
C ASP A 69 -12.33 -3.23 -1.16
N THR A 70 -12.10 -2.22 -0.33
CA THR A 70 -11.22 -1.11 -0.69
C THR A 70 -9.78 -1.57 -0.86
N ILE A 71 -9.31 -2.46 0.03
CA ILE A 71 -7.97 -3.03 -0.08
C ILE A 71 -7.83 -3.85 -1.37
N VAL A 72 -8.83 -4.66 -1.70
CA VAL A 72 -8.84 -5.46 -2.94
C VAL A 72 -8.82 -4.56 -4.17
N GLU A 73 -9.56 -3.46 -4.14
CA GLU A 73 -9.53 -2.49 -5.24
C GLU A 73 -8.12 -1.95 -5.47
N ALA A 74 -7.42 -1.57 -4.40
CA ALA A 74 -6.03 -1.10 -4.49
C ALA A 74 -5.11 -2.20 -5.03
N MET A 75 -5.29 -3.44 -4.56
CA MET A 75 -4.48 -4.57 -5.03
C MET A 75 -4.71 -4.86 -6.51
N ASN A 76 -5.95 -4.71 -7.01
CA ASN A 76 -6.22 -4.86 -8.45
C ASN A 76 -5.47 -3.83 -9.27
N VAL A 77 -5.36 -2.59 -8.80
CA VAL A 77 -4.57 -1.57 -9.48
C VAL A 77 -3.08 -1.93 -9.45
N TYR A 78 -2.58 -2.43 -8.32
CA TYR A 78 -1.20 -2.88 -8.25
C TYR A 78 -0.92 -4.03 -9.22
N GLN A 79 -1.88 -4.93 -9.43
CA GLN A 79 -1.72 -6.00 -10.43
C GLN A 79 -1.53 -5.45 -11.84
N ILE A 80 -2.21 -4.37 -12.18
CA ILE A 80 -2.04 -3.70 -13.47
C ILE A 80 -0.65 -3.07 -13.56
N CYS A 81 -0.15 -2.50 -12.48
CA CYS A 81 1.19 -1.91 -12.43
C CYS A 81 2.31 -2.95 -12.48
N ASP A 82 2.02 -4.18 -12.06
CA ASP A 82 3.02 -5.23 -11.88
C ASP A 82 3.40 -5.87 -13.22
N PRO A 83 4.64 -5.68 -13.70
CA PRO A 83 5.04 -6.23 -14.99
C PRO A 83 5.11 -7.75 -15.01
N TYR A 84 5.24 -8.40 -13.85
CA TYR A 84 5.31 -9.86 -13.76
C TYR A 84 3.98 -10.54 -14.03
N LEU A 85 2.86 -9.85 -13.81
CA LEU A 85 1.55 -10.41 -14.06
C LEU A 85 1.09 -10.23 -15.50
N ASN A 86 1.70 -9.32 -16.22
CA ASN A 86 1.45 -9.09 -17.65
C ASN A 86 -0.04 -8.96 -17.97
N ARG A 87 -0.79 -8.25 -17.11
CA ARG A 87 -2.22 -8.02 -17.34
C ARG A 87 -2.42 -6.96 -18.41
N ASN A 88 -3.28 -7.28 -19.37
CA ASN A 88 -3.59 -6.38 -20.48
C ASN A 88 -5.00 -5.81 -20.40
N ASP A 89 -5.81 -6.23 -19.44
CA ASP A 89 -7.16 -5.74 -19.27
C ASP A 89 -7.16 -4.31 -18.71
N VAL A 90 -8.19 -3.56 -19.07
CA VAL A 90 -8.35 -2.21 -18.57
C VAL A 90 -9.15 -2.27 -17.26
N VAL A 91 -8.54 -1.76 -16.19
CA VAL A 91 -9.23 -1.60 -14.90
C VAL A 91 -9.52 -0.13 -14.70
N ILE A 92 -10.77 0.20 -14.52
CA ILE A 92 -11.18 1.57 -14.21
C ILE A 92 -11.34 1.66 -12.69
N SER A 93 -10.48 2.43 -12.05
CA SER A 93 -10.51 2.61 -10.60
C SER A 93 -10.16 4.05 -10.26
N LYS A 94 -10.85 4.59 -9.27
CA LYS A 94 -10.52 5.90 -8.70
C LYS A 94 -9.16 5.92 -8.02
N LEU A 95 -8.56 4.75 -7.76
CA LEU A 95 -7.26 4.63 -7.08
C LEU A 95 -6.08 4.53 -8.05
N ILE A 96 -6.32 4.55 -9.38
CA ILE A 96 -5.25 4.36 -10.36
C ILE A 96 -4.08 5.31 -10.14
N ASP A 97 -4.35 6.61 -10.03
CA ASP A 97 -3.29 7.61 -9.90
C ASP A 97 -2.50 7.43 -8.61
N ALA A 98 -3.20 7.25 -7.50
CA ALA A 98 -2.56 7.11 -6.19
C ALA A 98 -1.74 5.83 -6.09
N CYS A 99 -2.30 4.71 -6.52
CA CYS A 99 -1.60 3.42 -6.47
C CYS A 99 -0.42 3.39 -7.44
N SER A 100 -0.56 3.99 -8.62
CA SER A 100 0.55 4.07 -9.58
C SER A 100 1.72 4.87 -9.03
N GLU A 101 1.46 5.96 -8.34
CA GLU A 101 2.51 6.75 -7.70
C GLU A 101 3.23 5.94 -6.62
N ILE A 102 2.50 5.24 -5.78
CA ILE A 102 3.10 4.40 -4.74
C ILE A 102 3.91 3.28 -5.37
N TRP A 103 3.40 2.65 -6.44
CA TRP A 103 4.15 1.62 -7.17
C TRP A 103 5.48 2.17 -7.69
N GLN A 104 5.48 3.36 -8.30
CA GLN A 104 6.71 3.98 -8.80
C GLN A 104 7.73 4.24 -7.70
N ARG A 105 7.25 4.59 -6.51
CA ARG A 105 8.13 4.88 -5.37
C ARG A 105 8.69 3.62 -4.71
N TYR A 106 7.92 2.55 -4.64
CA TYR A 106 8.26 1.38 -3.81
C TYR A 106 8.17 0.03 -4.53
N GLY A 107 7.36 -0.07 -5.58
CA GLY A 107 7.07 -1.36 -6.21
C GLY A 107 8.25 -2.00 -6.92
N ASN A 108 9.22 -1.20 -7.35
CA ASN A 108 10.42 -1.67 -8.06
C ASN A 108 11.64 -1.74 -7.15
N GLY A 109 11.44 -1.49 -5.85
CA GLY A 109 12.53 -1.49 -4.88
C GLY A 109 12.72 -2.84 -4.21
N ASN A 110 13.47 -2.82 -3.11
CA ASN A 110 13.75 -4.01 -2.32
C ASN A 110 12.54 -4.37 -1.45
N PRO A 111 11.93 -5.56 -1.64
CA PRO A 111 10.76 -5.97 -0.84
C PRO A 111 11.03 -6.02 0.66
N ASP A 112 12.25 -6.34 1.08
CA ASP A 112 12.60 -6.39 2.50
C ASP A 112 12.56 -5.02 3.14
N LYS A 113 12.99 -3.99 2.41
CA LYS A 113 12.92 -2.62 2.89
C LYS A 113 11.47 -2.15 2.98
N LEU A 114 10.66 -2.50 2.01
CA LEU A 114 9.23 -2.20 2.02
C LEU A 114 8.55 -2.87 3.22
N TYR A 115 8.87 -4.12 3.48
CA TYR A 115 8.32 -4.86 4.60
C TYR A 115 8.63 -4.16 5.93
N LYS A 116 9.88 -3.75 6.12
CA LYS A 116 10.30 -3.01 7.32
C LYS A 116 9.53 -1.69 7.45
N LEU A 117 9.46 -0.94 6.36
CA LEU A 117 8.74 0.34 6.36
C LEU A 117 7.28 0.13 6.70
N ALA A 118 6.63 -0.83 6.08
CA ALA A 118 5.21 -1.11 6.33
C ALA A 118 4.97 -1.50 7.79
N ASN A 119 5.84 -2.31 8.38
CA ASN A 119 5.71 -2.69 9.78
C ASN A 119 5.87 -1.48 10.71
N ASP A 120 6.82 -0.60 10.41
CA ASP A 120 6.99 0.63 11.19
C ASP A 120 5.77 1.53 11.08
N LEU A 121 5.22 1.66 9.87
CA LEU A 121 4.02 2.47 9.65
C LEU A 121 2.79 1.89 10.34
N LYS A 122 2.67 0.57 10.41
CA LYS A 122 1.55 -0.08 11.10
C LYS A 122 1.50 0.29 12.57
N GLU A 123 2.63 0.58 13.19
CA GLU A 123 2.65 0.97 14.60
C GLU A 123 1.87 2.25 14.88
N TYR A 124 1.72 3.11 13.90
CA TYR A 124 0.93 4.33 14.04
C TYR A 124 -0.58 4.07 14.07
N PHE A 125 -1.01 2.87 13.70
CA PHE A 125 -2.43 2.49 13.69
C PHE A 125 -2.83 1.58 14.85
N LYS A 126 -1.88 1.15 15.64
CA LYS A 126 -2.14 0.26 16.79
C LYS A 126 -2.54 0.99 18.06
#